data_86c27aa7833d5141a810fc25979621c5
#
_entry.id   86c27aa7833d5141a810fc25979621c5
#
_cell.length_a   1.000
_cell.length_b   1.000
_cell.length_c   1.000
_cell.angle_alpha   90.00
_cell.angle_beta   90.00
_cell.angle_gamma   90.00
#
_symmetry.space_group_name_H-M   'P 1'
#
loop_
_entity.id
_entity.type
_entity.pdbx_description
1 polymer ?
#
loop_
_entity_poly.entity_id
_entity_poly.type
_entity_poly.pdbx_seq_one_letter_code
_entity_poly.pdbx_strand_id
1 'polypeptide(L)'
;MASHSTSKLKRLLFLAHRWLGIVLCAFFAMWFVSGVVMMYVGYPKLTEAERLGRLPVLQAGQGLLPPAQALAAAGLRAPLASLRLAAASGGRPVYLAEPEREDGAEKKTPPGGGTVVIDARSGARLASVGAAEALAAGGAWAGPGTGLRYLGTVMEDAFTHSRGLDGHRPLHRVQLDDPAHTLLYVSGRTGEVVRDAPRAERWWNYAGAWIHWLYPFRGNAFDPYWADIVNWLSIAGIAMALAGTVAGLLRWRFGRPYRSGSRSPYPGNMMRWHHIGGLLFALTTVTWIFSGLMSMNPWRIFAGAAAPLRMEALAGGPPVLSPGVLAGAAPDALLVAAGARVRELRWTRVLGKTLVLAYPAQGGPVVLDAAGARPAALDEAALAQAAGRLLPAPLLRIERLAAYDLHYYARADHTMMGGSDKPLPVLRLVFDDAAASWVHLDPRTGAVLGRSDRHKRASRWLFAMLHSWDWLPLLERRPLWDLLLIVPSLGGAVMSVTGIVIGWRRLGRKLGRKPAREPAPGPAPSGGSGRPGLLPFDQAPH
;
A
#
# COMPACT_ATOMS: atom_id res chain seq x y z
N MET A 1 -39.51 -36.84 -3.55
CA MET A 1 -39.23 -35.42 -3.78
C MET A 1 -37.73 -35.06 -3.55
N ALA A 2 -37.00 -35.64 -2.61
CA ALA A 2 -35.59 -35.33 -2.32
C ALA A 2 -34.59 -35.59 -3.47
N SER A 3 -34.79 -36.66 -4.30
CA SER A 3 -33.88 -37.02 -5.39
C SER A 3 -33.88 -36.04 -6.57
N HIS A 4 -35.03 -35.42 -6.88
CA HIS A 4 -35.14 -34.43 -7.97
C HIS A 4 -34.52 -33.07 -7.59
N SER A 5 -34.60 -32.67 -6.34
CA SER A 5 -34.00 -31.41 -5.81
C SER A 5 -32.48 -31.47 -5.84
N THR A 6 -31.88 -32.58 -5.39
CA THR A 6 -30.41 -32.76 -5.40
C THR A 6 -29.82 -32.79 -6.82
N SER A 7 -30.55 -33.31 -7.80
CA SER A 7 -30.13 -33.31 -9.22
C SER A 7 -30.12 -31.88 -9.81
N LYS A 8 -31.14 -31.07 -9.51
CA LYS A 8 -31.24 -29.66 -9.96
C LYS A 8 -30.13 -28.81 -9.34
N LEU A 9 -29.86 -28.96 -8.04
CA LEU A 9 -28.80 -28.23 -7.35
C LEU A 9 -27.41 -28.55 -7.92
N LYS A 10 -27.10 -29.83 -8.14
CA LYS A 10 -25.83 -30.21 -8.79
C LYS A 10 -25.71 -29.60 -10.17
N ARG A 11 -26.76 -29.59 -10.98
CA ARG A 11 -26.76 -28.98 -12.32
C ARG A 11 -26.48 -27.47 -12.23
N LEU A 12 -27.13 -26.76 -11.29
CA LEU A 12 -26.90 -25.32 -11.08
C LEU A 12 -25.46 -25.03 -10.68
N LEU A 13 -24.89 -25.79 -9.74
CA LEU A 13 -23.51 -25.69 -9.31
C LEU A 13 -22.51 -25.79 -10.48
N PHE A 14 -22.65 -26.82 -11.33
CA PHE A 14 -21.80 -26.97 -12.50
C PHE A 14 -22.01 -25.88 -13.56
N LEU A 15 -23.21 -25.34 -13.68
CA LEU A 15 -23.50 -24.24 -14.59
C LEU A 15 -22.88 -22.93 -14.05
N ALA A 16 -23.05 -22.63 -12.76
CA ALA A 16 -22.49 -21.46 -12.12
C ALA A 16 -20.96 -21.44 -12.25
N HIS A 17 -20.28 -22.52 -11.81
CA HIS A 17 -18.82 -22.62 -11.98
C HIS A 17 -18.37 -22.42 -13.42
N ARG A 18 -19.07 -23.02 -14.37
CA ARG A 18 -18.72 -22.91 -15.79
C ARG A 18 -18.82 -21.50 -16.31
N TRP A 19 -19.96 -20.84 -16.13
CA TRP A 19 -20.19 -19.52 -16.72
C TRP A 19 -19.42 -18.43 -16.02
N LEU A 20 -19.35 -18.46 -14.69
CA LEU A 20 -18.48 -17.57 -13.93
C LEU A 20 -17.00 -17.79 -14.29
N GLY A 21 -16.57 -19.06 -14.45
CA GLY A 21 -15.22 -19.39 -14.85
C GLY A 21 -14.84 -18.84 -16.23
N ILE A 22 -15.74 -18.90 -17.22
CA ILE A 22 -15.49 -18.32 -18.55
C ILE A 22 -15.20 -16.83 -18.47
N VAL A 23 -15.88 -16.11 -17.58
CA VAL A 23 -15.72 -14.65 -17.42
C VAL A 23 -14.53 -14.32 -16.51
N LEU A 24 -14.37 -15.04 -15.41
CA LEU A 24 -13.47 -14.62 -14.31
C LEU A 24 -12.08 -15.26 -14.36
N CYS A 25 -11.84 -16.33 -15.10
CA CYS A 25 -10.52 -16.97 -15.14
C CYS A 25 -9.41 -16.03 -15.61
N ALA A 26 -9.70 -15.07 -16.50
CA ALA A 26 -8.73 -14.06 -16.93
C ALA A 26 -8.34 -13.12 -15.77
N PHE A 27 -9.33 -12.67 -14.99
CA PHE A 27 -9.07 -11.85 -13.78
C PHE A 27 -8.26 -12.64 -12.75
N PHE A 28 -8.55 -13.92 -12.54
CA PHE A 28 -7.80 -14.75 -11.60
C PHE A 28 -6.35 -14.95 -12.07
N ALA A 29 -6.12 -15.24 -13.35
CA ALA A 29 -4.77 -15.33 -13.89
C ALA A 29 -3.98 -14.02 -13.68
N MET A 30 -4.63 -12.89 -13.97
CA MET A 30 -4.08 -11.55 -13.75
C MET A 30 -3.77 -11.32 -12.27
N TRP A 31 -4.70 -11.61 -11.35
CA TRP A 31 -4.51 -11.39 -9.91
C TRP A 31 -3.39 -12.26 -9.34
N PHE A 32 -3.27 -13.52 -9.72
CA PHE A 32 -2.16 -14.37 -9.27
C PHE A 32 -0.81 -13.86 -9.75
N VAL A 33 -0.70 -13.48 -11.02
CA VAL A 33 0.57 -12.98 -11.58
C VAL A 33 0.93 -11.61 -10.99
N SER A 34 -0.01 -10.67 -10.97
CA SER A 34 0.22 -9.34 -10.45
C SER A 34 0.48 -9.34 -8.93
N GLY A 35 -0.13 -10.27 -8.18
CA GLY A 35 0.14 -10.48 -6.76
C GLY A 35 1.60 -10.86 -6.50
N VAL A 36 2.19 -11.74 -7.32
CA VAL A 36 3.63 -12.08 -7.22
C VAL A 36 4.50 -10.85 -7.49
N VAL A 37 4.14 -10.04 -8.48
CA VAL A 37 4.87 -8.78 -8.75
C VAL A 37 4.82 -7.86 -7.52
N MET A 38 3.65 -7.71 -6.90
CA MET A 38 3.44 -6.85 -5.73
C MET A 38 4.20 -7.32 -4.48
N MET A 39 4.62 -8.58 -4.42
CA MET A 39 5.50 -9.05 -3.33
C MET A 39 6.84 -8.32 -3.32
N TYR A 40 7.29 -7.82 -4.48
CA TYR A 40 8.63 -7.22 -4.66
C TYR A 40 8.59 -5.74 -5.03
N VAL A 41 7.54 -5.29 -5.70
CA VAL A 41 7.39 -3.90 -6.09
C VAL A 41 6.00 -3.40 -5.71
N GLY A 42 5.97 -2.50 -4.72
CA GLY A 42 4.74 -1.85 -4.27
C GLY A 42 4.28 -0.73 -5.20
N TYR A 43 3.12 -0.17 -4.86
CA TYR A 43 2.66 1.09 -5.47
C TYR A 43 3.65 2.21 -5.10
N PRO A 44 4.05 3.08 -6.06
CA PRO A 44 4.99 4.16 -5.77
C PRO A 44 4.57 4.99 -4.57
N LYS A 45 5.48 5.19 -3.64
CA LYS A 45 5.26 6.00 -2.43
C LYS A 45 6.59 6.60 -1.98
N LEU A 46 6.52 7.79 -1.43
CA LEU A 46 7.63 8.41 -0.74
C LEU A 46 7.49 8.11 0.76
N THR A 47 8.44 7.37 1.31
CA THR A 47 8.49 7.12 2.75
C THR A 47 9.05 8.32 3.49
N GLU A 48 8.75 8.44 4.79
CA GLU A 48 9.29 9.52 5.62
C GLU A 48 10.83 9.48 5.70
N ALA A 49 11.42 8.29 5.77
CA ALA A 49 12.86 8.12 5.79
C ALA A 49 13.51 8.58 4.47
N GLU A 50 12.91 8.26 3.32
CA GLU A 50 13.36 8.75 2.01
C GLU A 50 13.24 10.27 1.93
N ARG A 51 12.09 10.83 2.34
CA ARG A 51 11.85 12.25 2.36
C ARG A 51 12.90 12.98 3.20
N LEU A 52 13.11 12.56 4.45
CA LEU A 52 14.13 13.15 5.32
C LEU A 52 15.54 12.97 4.76
N GLY A 53 15.85 11.80 4.20
CA GLY A 53 17.14 11.53 3.58
C GLY A 53 17.50 12.46 2.42
N ARG A 54 16.48 12.98 1.71
CA ARG A 54 16.65 13.86 0.55
C ARG A 54 16.55 15.35 0.86
N LEU A 55 15.97 15.73 2.01
CA LEU A 55 15.93 17.14 2.39
C LEU A 55 17.35 17.69 2.60
N PRO A 56 17.66 18.92 2.17
CA PRO A 56 18.89 19.58 2.53
C PRO A 56 19.04 19.75 4.06
N VAL A 57 20.28 19.77 4.54
CA VAL A 57 20.58 19.99 5.97
C VAL A 57 20.25 21.42 6.34
N LEU A 58 19.53 21.60 7.44
CA LEU A 58 19.38 22.89 8.08
C LEU A 58 20.70 23.25 8.77
N GLN A 59 21.19 24.46 8.52
CA GLN A 59 22.45 24.95 9.09
C GLN A 59 22.17 26.10 10.06
N ALA A 60 22.84 26.09 11.19
CA ALA A 60 22.85 27.26 12.10
C ALA A 60 23.57 28.43 11.41
N GLY A 61 23.25 29.66 11.82
CA GLY A 61 23.85 30.86 11.27
C GLY A 61 23.28 31.33 9.92
N GLN A 62 22.19 30.75 9.47
CA GLN A 62 21.52 31.16 8.22
C GLN A 62 20.54 32.33 8.40
N GLY A 63 20.46 32.94 9.58
CA GLY A 63 19.53 34.03 9.89
C GLY A 63 18.07 33.58 9.91
N LEU A 64 17.81 32.38 10.42
CA LEU A 64 16.45 31.81 10.54
C LEU A 64 15.69 32.56 11.64
N LEU A 65 14.54 33.12 11.29
CA LEU A 65 13.65 33.78 12.24
C LEU A 65 13.08 32.79 13.26
N PRO A 66 12.94 33.17 14.53
CA PRO A 66 12.16 32.39 15.48
C PRO A 66 10.72 32.16 14.97
N PRO A 67 10.09 31.02 15.29
CA PRO A 67 8.76 30.67 14.78
C PRO A 67 7.73 31.78 14.99
N ALA A 68 7.64 32.34 16.21
CA ALA A 68 6.69 33.42 16.54
C ALA A 68 6.90 34.67 15.66
N GLN A 69 8.15 35.04 15.37
CA GLN A 69 8.46 36.18 14.51
C GLN A 69 8.10 35.91 13.05
N ALA A 70 8.46 34.73 12.53
CA ALA A 70 8.12 34.34 11.15
C ALA A 70 6.60 34.29 10.93
N LEU A 71 5.85 33.74 11.90
CA LEU A 71 4.38 33.69 11.84
C LEU A 71 3.76 35.10 11.93
N ALA A 72 4.28 35.96 12.80
CA ALA A 72 3.82 37.33 12.93
C ALA A 72 4.08 38.13 11.63
N ALA A 73 5.27 38.01 11.03
CA ALA A 73 5.62 38.64 9.76
C ALA A 73 4.71 38.17 8.62
N ALA A 74 4.36 36.86 8.64
CA ALA A 74 3.40 36.29 7.69
C ALA A 74 1.93 36.69 7.99
N GLY A 75 1.65 37.43 9.06
CA GLY A 75 0.27 37.77 9.46
C GLY A 75 -0.56 36.57 9.91
N LEU A 76 0.09 35.50 10.38
CA LEU A 76 -0.59 34.28 10.85
C LEU A 76 -0.69 34.29 12.37
N ARG A 77 -1.88 34.62 12.89
CA ARG A 77 -2.14 34.75 14.34
C ARG A 77 -2.95 33.60 14.93
N ALA A 78 -3.59 32.80 14.07
CA ALA A 78 -4.39 31.64 14.48
C ALA A 78 -3.51 30.56 15.14
N PRO A 79 -4.02 29.83 16.12
CA PRO A 79 -3.36 28.63 16.63
C PRO A 79 -3.08 27.62 15.50
N LEU A 80 -1.99 26.88 15.64
CA LEU A 80 -1.58 25.90 14.63
C LEU A 80 -1.80 24.47 15.14
N ALA A 81 -2.32 23.61 14.29
CA ALA A 81 -2.36 22.18 14.50
C ALA A 81 -0.97 21.54 14.35
N SER A 82 -0.13 22.09 13.45
CA SER A 82 1.25 21.63 13.27
C SER A 82 2.17 22.74 12.79
N LEU A 83 3.45 22.63 13.14
CA LEU A 83 4.51 23.51 12.64
C LEU A 83 5.78 22.70 12.38
N ARG A 84 6.32 22.82 11.17
CA ARG A 84 7.60 22.21 10.76
C ARG A 84 8.51 23.27 10.15
N LEU A 85 9.82 23.15 10.36
CA LEU A 85 10.84 23.89 9.64
C LEU A 85 11.73 22.92 8.88
N ALA A 86 11.80 23.05 7.57
CA ALA A 86 12.62 22.23 6.71
C ALA A 86 13.06 23.01 5.47
N ALA A 87 14.14 22.58 4.81
CA ALA A 87 14.53 23.13 3.50
C ALA A 87 13.68 22.47 2.37
N ALA A 88 12.37 22.61 2.46
CA ALA A 88 11.39 21.79 1.76
C ALA A 88 10.87 22.42 0.45
N SER A 89 10.91 23.74 0.29
CA SER A 89 10.42 24.42 -0.91
C SER A 89 11.59 24.94 -1.75
N GLY A 90 11.95 24.20 -2.80
CA GLY A 90 13.09 24.56 -3.65
C GLY A 90 14.44 24.57 -2.93
N GLY A 91 14.61 23.77 -1.88
CA GLY A 91 15.81 23.74 -1.04
C GLY A 91 15.92 24.92 -0.06
N ARG A 92 14.96 25.85 -0.03
CA ARG A 92 14.91 26.97 0.90
C ARG A 92 14.35 26.54 2.25
N PRO A 93 14.93 27.02 3.38
CA PRO A 93 14.33 26.82 4.69
C PRO A 93 12.98 27.52 4.78
N VAL A 94 11.92 26.76 5.05
CA VAL A 94 10.56 27.27 5.18
C VAL A 94 9.87 26.70 6.40
N TYR A 95 9.03 27.52 7.03
CA TYR A 95 8.03 27.03 7.96
C TYR A 95 6.82 26.52 7.18
N LEU A 96 6.40 25.32 7.51
CA LEU A 96 5.17 24.70 7.05
C LEU A 96 4.20 24.73 8.24
N ALA A 97 3.30 25.70 8.21
CA ALA A 97 2.35 25.97 9.29
C ALA A 97 0.95 25.50 8.88
N GLU A 98 0.36 24.62 9.65
CA GLU A 98 -1.02 24.17 9.44
C GLU A 98 -1.92 24.81 10.51
N PRO A 99 -2.79 25.77 10.15
CA PRO A 99 -3.72 26.35 11.10
C PRO A 99 -4.66 25.32 11.70
N GLU A 100 -5.05 25.52 12.97
CA GLU A 100 -6.11 24.74 13.57
C GLU A 100 -7.41 24.97 12.80
N ARG A 101 -8.16 23.89 12.60
CA ARG A 101 -9.47 23.98 11.96
C ARG A 101 -10.51 24.36 12.99
N GLU A 102 -11.33 25.35 12.68
CA GLU A 102 -12.48 25.68 13.49
C GLU A 102 -13.46 24.48 13.53
N ASP A 103 -13.93 24.17 14.75
CA ASP A 103 -14.96 23.15 14.96
C ASP A 103 -16.21 23.50 14.16
N GLY A 104 -16.57 22.63 13.21
CA GLY A 104 -17.73 22.82 12.33
C GLY A 104 -17.42 23.22 10.88
N ALA A 105 -16.19 23.58 10.53
CA ALA A 105 -15.80 23.70 9.14
C ALA A 105 -15.88 22.31 8.49
N GLU A 106 -16.85 22.17 7.58
CA GLU A 106 -17.07 20.92 6.85
C GLU A 106 -15.74 20.29 6.37
N LYS A 107 -15.67 18.97 6.39
CA LYS A 107 -14.55 18.10 5.96
C LYS A 107 -14.08 18.31 4.49
N LYS A 108 -14.27 19.50 3.93
CA LYS A 108 -13.99 19.83 2.53
C LYS A 108 -12.52 20.04 2.22
N THR A 109 -11.70 20.38 3.24
CA THR A 109 -10.25 20.57 3.02
C THR A 109 -9.51 19.29 3.39
N PRO A 110 -8.84 18.62 2.42
CA PRO A 110 -8.07 17.43 2.70
C PRO A 110 -6.89 17.73 3.65
N PRO A 111 -6.34 16.73 4.35
CA PRO A 111 -5.15 16.91 5.19
C PRO A 111 -4.02 17.60 4.41
N GLY A 112 -3.39 18.62 5.01
CA GLY A 112 -2.35 19.44 4.37
C GLY A 112 -2.88 20.52 3.40
N GLY A 113 -4.17 20.53 3.07
CA GLY A 113 -4.75 21.49 2.11
C GLY A 113 -4.81 22.94 2.61
N GLY A 114 -4.60 23.17 3.92
CA GLY A 114 -4.53 24.49 4.56
C GLY A 114 -3.12 24.92 4.95
N THR A 115 -2.09 24.19 4.59
CA THR A 115 -0.70 24.50 4.97
C THR A 115 -0.26 25.83 4.37
N VAL A 116 0.17 26.76 5.22
CA VAL A 116 0.79 28.04 4.87
C VAL A 116 2.29 27.85 4.86
N VAL A 117 2.93 28.22 3.76
CA VAL A 117 4.40 28.16 3.62
C VAL A 117 4.99 29.53 3.83
N ILE A 118 5.95 29.64 4.74
CA ILE A 118 6.57 30.90 5.14
C ILE A 118 8.07 30.77 5.00
N ASP A 119 8.71 31.67 4.27
CA ASP A 119 10.16 31.73 4.20
C ASP A 119 10.75 31.96 5.59
N ALA A 120 11.63 31.08 6.03
CA ALA A 120 12.12 31.08 7.40
C ALA A 120 13.12 32.22 7.70
N ARG A 121 13.63 32.93 6.67
CA ARG A 121 14.56 34.05 6.82
C ARG A 121 13.84 35.40 6.82
N SER A 122 12.85 35.54 5.92
CA SER A 122 12.15 36.83 5.74
C SER A 122 10.79 36.88 6.44
N GLY A 123 10.19 35.76 6.79
CA GLY A 123 8.81 35.67 7.26
C GLY A 123 7.77 35.92 6.17
N ALA A 124 8.16 36.06 4.92
CA ALA A 124 7.22 36.22 3.81
C ALA A 124 6.45 34.94 3.52
N ARG A 125 5.14 35.05 3.27
CA ARG A 125 4.36 33.93 2.75
C ARG A 125 4.80 33.60 1.33
N LEU A 126 5.06 32.35 1.05
CA LEU A 126 5.29 31.88 -0.30
C LEU A 126 3.95 31.78 -1.04
N ALA A 127 3.91 32.29 -2.26
CA ALA A 127 2.78 32.17 -3.16
C ALA A 127 2.64 30.72 -3.68
N SER A 128 1.69 30.49 -4.56
CA SER A 128 1.53 29.20 -5.24
C SER A 128 2.82 28.80 -5.94
N VAL A 129 3.12 27.52 -5.89
CA VAL A 129 4.27 26.92 -6.55
C VAL A 129 4.07 26.87 -8.06
N GLY A 130 5.02 27.39 -8.81
CA GLY A 130 5.05 27.32 -10.27
C GLY A 130 6.08 26.31 -10.79
N ALA A 131 6.32 26.35 -12.11
CA ALA A 131 7.29 25.46 -12.75
C ALA A 131 8.73 25.70 -12.27
N ALA A 132 9.10 26.96 -12.01
CA ALA A 132 10.44 27.32 -11.55
C ALA A 132 10.72 26.76 -10.13
N GLU A 133 9.75 26.93 -9.21
CA GLU A 133 9.84 26.40 -7.84
C GLU A 133 9.86 24.87 -7.85
N ALA A 134 9.07 24.24 -8.73
CA ALA A 134 9.04 22.79 -8.87
C ALA A 134 10.39 22.23 -9.38
N LEU A 135 11.00 22.91 -10.35
CA LEU A 135 12.34 22.57 -10.85
C LEU A 135 13.39 22.77 -9.74
N ALA A 136 13.33 23.87 -8.98
CA ALA A 136 14.21 24.09 -7.85
C ALA A 136 14.07 23.00 -6.78
N ALA A 137 12.86 22.54 -6.50
CA ALA A 137 12.61 21.42 -5.59
C ALA A 137 13.22 20.11 -6.13
N GLY A 138 13.07 19.85 -7.43
CA GLY A 138 13.72 18.72 -8.11
C GLY A 138 15.24 18.77 -8.03
N GLY A 139 15.84 19.96 -8.20
CA GLY A 139 17.28 20.17 -8.07
C GLY A 139 17.79 19.94 -6.66
N ALA A 140 17.08 20.44 -5.65
CA ALA A 140 17.40 20.21 -4.24
C ALA A 140 17.32 18.72 -3.87
N TRP A 141 16.38 18.00 -4.46
CA TRP A 141 16.20 16.56 -4.28
C TRP A 141 17.32 15.74 -4.93
N ALA A 142 17.62 16.04 -6.19
CA ALA A 142 18.56 15.26 -7.00
C ALA A 142 20.04 15.56 -6.68
N GLY A 143 20.30 16.76 -6.19
CA GLY A 143 21.66 17.26 -5.98
C GLY A 143 22.28 17.87 -7.27
N PRO A 144 23.48 18.42 -7.16
CA PRO A 144 24.14 19.13 -8.25
C PRO A 144 24.47 18.21 -9.42
N GLY A 145 24.38 18.75 -10.64
CA GLY A 145 24.75 18.06 -11.87
C GLY A 145 23.68 17.17 -12.52
N THR A 146 22.53 16.97 -11.86
CA THR A 146 21.42 16.20 -12.44
C THR A 146 20.57 17.10 -13.37
N GLY A 147 20.40 16.69 -14.63
CA GLY A 147 19.49 17.35 -15.56
C GLY A 147 18.02 17.24 -15.10
N LEU A 148 17.24 18.29 -15.32
CA LEU A 148 15.85 18.37 -14.89
C LEU A 148 14.97 18.76 -16.06
N ARG A 149 13.81 18.12 -16.20
CA ARG A 149 12.80 18.48 -17.20
C ARG A 149 11.43 18.61 -16.55
N TYR A 150 10.82 19.79 -16.68
CA TYR A 150 9.45 20.01 -16.25
C TYR A 150 8.45 19.40 -17.24
N LEU A 151 7.48 18.62 -16.73
CA LEU A 151 6.50 17.91 -17.55
C LEU A 151 5.06 18.43 -17.39
N GLY A 152 4.88 19.57 -16.71
CA GLY A 152 3.55 20.12 -16.44
C GLY A 152 2.93 19.62 -15.13
N THR A 153 1.67 19.97 -14.92
CA THR A 153 0.89 19.62 -13.73
C THR A 153 -0.10 18.50 -13.99
N VAL A 154 -0.46 17.77 -12.93
CA VAL A 154 -1.56 16.80 -12.93
C VAL A 154 -2.38 16.95 -11.64
N MET A 155 -3.68 16.67 -11.74
CA MET A 155 -4.50 16.46 -10.55
C MET A 155 -4.32 15.04 -10.03
N GLU A 156 -4.33 14.06 -10.91
CA GLU A 156 -4.17 12.65 -10.59
C GLU A 156 -3.65 11.90 -11.83
N ASP A 157 -2.79 10.91 -11.63
CA ASP A 157 -2.32 9.99 -12.67
C ASP A 157 -2.11 8.58 -12.09
N ALA A 158 -1.62 7.64 -12.92
CA ALA A 158 -1.43 6.23 -12.54
C ALA A 158 -0.57 6.01 -11.28
N PHE A 159 0.20 7.00 -10.84
CA PHE A 159 1.12 6.89 -9.70
C PHE A 159 0.68 7.75 -8.51
N THR A 160 -0.43 8.46 -8.62
CA THR A 160 -0.87 9.48 -7.65
C THR A 160 -2.32 9.32 -7.18
N HIS A 161 -2.90 8.11 -7.25
CA HIS A 161 -4.27 7.81 -6.78
C HIS A 161 -4.45 7.89 -5.26
N SER A 162 -3.38 8.06 -4.49
CA SER A 162 -3.45 8.16 -3.03
C SER A 162 -4.19 9.43 -2.59
N ARG A 163 -5.23 9.28 -1.77
CA ARG A 163 -5.98 10.41 -1.19
C ARG A 163 -5.14 11.25 -0.22
N GLY A 164 -4.05 10.71 0.32
CA GLY A 164 -3.07 11.48 1.09
C GLY A 164 -2.41 12.61 0.30
N LEU A 165 -2.47 12.57 -1.03
CA LEU A 165 -1.95 13.63 -1.90
C LEU A 165 -2.96 14.74 -2.21
N ASP A 166 -4.23 14.62 -1.83
CA ASP A 166 -5.28 15.57 -2.20
C ASP A 166 -4.99 16.99 -1.68
N GLY A 167 -4.36 17.11 -0.49
CA GLY A 167 -3.93 18.39 0.08
C GLY A 167 -2.78 19.07 -0.66
N HIS A 168 -2.09 18.36 -1.54
CA HIS A 168 -0.93 18.84 -2.31
C HIS A 168 -1.24 19.21 -3.76
N ARG A 169 -2.45 18.84 -4.24
CA ARG A 169 -2.85 19.06 -5.63
C ARG A 169 -3.06 20.55 -5.97
N PRO A 170 -2.75 20.97 -7.23
CA PRO A 170 -2.19 20.17 -8.31
C PRO A 170 -0.76 19.73 -8.04
N LEU A 171 -0.30 18.63 -8.68
CA LEU A 171 1.06 18.12 -8.55
C LEU A 171 1.87 18.49 -9.79
N HIS A 172 3.03 19.12 -9.59
CA HIS A 172 4.00 19.38 -10.66
C HIS A 172 4.85 18.15 -10.88
N ARG A 173 5.06 17.77 -12.15
CA ARG A 173 5.91 16.65 -12.53
C ARG A 173 7.27 17.13 -13.00
N VAL A 174 8.32 16.63 -12.37
CA VAL A 174 9.71 16.91 -12.71
C VAL A 174 10.43 15.60 -12.99
N GLN A 175 10.89 15.42 -14.22
CA GLN A 175 11.69 14.27 -14.63
C GLN A 175 13.17 14.56 -14.35
N LEU A 176 13.81 13.67 -13.61
CA LEU A 176 15.26 13.69 -13.40
C LEU A 176 15.95 12.94 -14.54
N ASP A 177 17.11 13.47 -14.94
CA ASP A 177 18.05 12.80 -15.85
C ASP A 177 19.08 12.02 -15.02
N ASP A 178 18.57 11.17 -14.13
CA ASP A 178 19.31 10.22 -13.32
C ASP A 178 19.28 8.82 -13.97
N PRO A 179 20.15 7.87 -13.58
CA PRO A 179 20.15 6.50 -14.13
C PRO A 179 18.81 5.78 -13.94
N ALA A 180 18.05 6.12 -12.92
CA ALA A 180 16.73 5.56 -12.62
C ALA A 180 15.60 6.24 -13.40
N HIS A 181 15.87 7.34 -14.11
CA HIS A 181 14.87 8.19 -14.76
C HIS A 181 13.68 8.46 -13.82
N THR A 182 13.99 9.00 -12.65
CA THR A 182 13.04 9.23 -11.58
C THR A 182 12.08 10.36 -11.93
N LEU A 183 10.78 10.12 -11.78
CA LEU A 183 9.73 11.13 -11.89
C LEU A 183 9.38 11.61 -10.49
N LEU A 184 9.56 12.90 -10.24
CA LEU A 184 9.15 13.55 -8.99
C LEU A 184 7.79 14.21 -9.15
N TYR A 185 7.02 14.19 -8.08
CA TYR A 185 5.79 14.95 -7.93
C TYR A 185 5.98 15.97 -6.82
N VAL A 186 5.92 17.24 -7.20
CA VAL A 186 6.08 18.37 -6.30
C VAL A 186 4.71 18.96 -6.00
N SER A 187 4.44 19.23 -4.74
CA SER A 187 3.20 19.86 -4.29
C SER A 187 3.04 21.27 -4.89
N GLY A 188 1.93 21.50 -5.59
CA GLY A 188 1.57 22.84 -6.08
C GLY A 188 1.18 23.83 -4.96
N ARG A 189 1.09 23.36 -3.73
CA ARG A 189 0.75 24.19 -2.56
C ARG A 189 1.96 24.49 -1.69
N THR A 190 2.81 23.47 -1.42
CA THR A 190 3.92 23.60 -0.48
C THR A 190 5.29 23.62 -1.14
N GLY A 191 5.42 23.20 -2.38
CA GLY A 191 6.72 23.04 -3.04
C GLY A 191 7.55 21.86 -2.53
N GLU A 192 6.97 21.01 -1.65
CA GLU A 192 7.61 19.79 -1.19
C GLU A 192 7.54 18.70 -2.28
N VAL A 193 8.58 17.90 -2.40
CA VAL A 193 8.50 16.63 -3.12
C VAL A 193 7.66 15.68 -2.27
N VAL A 194 6.52 15.26 -2.80
CA VAL A 194 5.54 14.42 -2.08
C VAL A 194 5.45 13.00 -2.61
N ARG A 195 6.11 12.75 -3.76
CA ARG A 195 6.26 11.41 -4.33
C ARG A 195 7.43 11.37 -5.30
N ASP A 196 8.08 10.24 -5.34
CA ASP A 196 9.03 9.85 -6.37
C ASP A 196 8.59 8.54 -7.02
N ALA A 197 8.99 8.33 -8.25
CA ALA A 197 8.67 7.13 -9.01
C ALA A 197 9.79 6.83 -10.03
N PRO A 198 10.78 6.02 -9.68
CA PRO A 198 11.78 5.53 -10.61
C PRO A 198 11.15 4.77 -11.78
N ARG A 199 11.79 4.80 -12.97
CA ARG A 199 11.25 4.16 -14.19
C ARG A 199 10.93 2.68 -14.01
N ALA A 200 11.81 1.94 -13.35
CA ALA A 200 11.60 0.52 -13.09
C ALA A 200 10.37 0.29 -12.23
N GLU A 201 10.20 1.07 -11.14
CA GLU A 201 9.05 0.99 -10.27
C GLU A 201 7.75 1.33 -11.01
N ARG A 202 7.74 2.36 -11.89
CA ARG A 202 6.59 2.71 -12.72
C ARG A 202 6.14 1.57 -13.64
N TRP A 203 7.08 0.88 -14.29
CA TRP A 203 6.75 -0.26 -15.15
C TRP A 203 6.21 -1.45 -14.35
N TRP A 204 6.88 -1.80 -13.25
CA TRP A 204 6.42 -2.87 -12.40
C TRP A 204 5.10 -2.53 -11.69
N ASN A 205 4.84 -1.26 -11.41
CA ASN A 205 3.55 -0.84 -10.88
C ASN A 205 2.40 -1.17 -11.84
N TYR A 206 2.56 -0.98 -13.15
CA TYR A 206 1.52 -1.37 -14.11
C TYR A 206 1.27 -2.88 -14.09
N ALA A 207 2.33 -3.70 -14.06
CA ALA A 207 2.21 -5.16 -14.01
C ALA A 207 1.76 -5.69 -12.63
N GLY A 208 1.96 -4.92 -11.56
CA GLY A 208 1.61 -5.24 -10.18
C GLY A 208 0.36 -4.48 -9.72
N ALA A 209 0.56 -3.51 -8.85
CA ALA A 209 -0.49 -2.83 -8.09
C ALA A 209 -1.58 -2.21 -8.97
N TRP A 210 -1.22 -1.56 -10.07
CA TRP A 210 -2.17 -0.86 -10.92
C TRP A 210 -3.23 -1.80 -11.51
N ILE A 211 -2.79 -2.93 -12.10
CA ILE A 211 -3.73 -3.90 -12.67
C ILE A 211 -4.38 -4.77 -11.58
N HIS A 212 -3.65 -5.09 -10.50
CA HIS A 212 -4.17 -5.88 -9.39
C HIS A 212 -5.36 -5.21 -8.70
N TRP A 213 -5.27 -3.90 -8.47
CA TRP A 213 -6.32 -3.10 -7.85
C TRP A 213 -7.38 -2.58 -8.85
N LEU A 214 -7.31 -3.04 -10.10
CA LEU A 214 -8.22 -2.62 -11.18
C LEU A 214 -8.25 -1.08 -11.36
N TYR A 215 -7.11 -0.43 -11.23
CA TYR A 215 -6.97 1.02 -11.45
C TYR A 215 -7.24 1.50 -12.89
N PRO A 216 -7.33 0.65 -13.94
CA PRO A 216 -7.94 1.06 -15.20
C PRO A 216 -9.33 1.67 -15.08
N PHE A 217 -10.06 1.38 -13.98
CA PHE A 217 -11.37 1.97 -13.68
C PHE A 217 -11.30 3.23 -12.81
N ARG A 218 -10.08 3.67 -12.41
CA ARG A 218 -9.86 4.90 -11.63
C ARG A 218 -9.52 6.09 -12.53
N GLY A 219 -9.91 7.31 -12.10
CA GLY A 219 -9.62 8.54 -12.83
C GLY A 219 -10.38 8.71 -14.14
N ASN A 220 -11.47 7.98 -14.35
CA ASN A 220 -12.34 8.06 -15.52
C ASN A 220 -13.83 7.94 -15.13
N ALA A 221 -14.72 7.76 -16.10
CA ALA A 221 -16.17 7.66 -15.86
C ALA A 221 -16.58 6.52 -14.89
N PHE A 222 -15.74 5.52 -14.70
CA PHE A 222 -15.99 4.40 -13.78
C PHE A 222 -15.48 4.64 -12.36
N ASP A 223 -14.72 5.72 -12.10
CA ASP A 223 -14.11 6.00 -10.80
C ASP A 223 -15.10 5.97 -9.62
N PRO A 224 -16.33 6.53 -9.72
CA PRO A 224 -17.32 6.46 -8.65
C PRO A 224 -17.76 5.02 -8.30
N TYR A 225 -17.68 4.11 -9.25
CA TYR A 225 -18.12 2.72 -9.12
C TYR A 225 -16.97 1.74 -8.88
N TRP A 226 -15.72 2.22 -8.84
CA TRP A 226 -14.55 1.36 -8.73
C TRP A 226 -14.62 0.38 -7.56
N ALA A 227 -14.99 0.85 -6.38
CA ALA A 227 -15.11 -0.01 -5.19
C ALA A 227 -16.19 -1.09 -5.36
N ASP A 228 -17.33 -0.74 -5.96
CA ASP A 228 -18.42 -1.68 -6.21
C ASP A 228 -18.03 -2.71 -7.28
N ILE A 229 -17.33 -2.29 -8.33
CA ILE A 229 -16.79 -3.20 -9.36
C ILE A 229 -15.87 -4.24 -8.71
N VAL A 230 -14.92 -3.81 -7.88
CA VAL A 230 -13.99 -4.73 -7.18
C VAL A 230 -14.75 -5.66 -6.24
N ASN A 231 -15.70 -5.13 -5.45
CA ASN A 231 -16.49 -5.91 -4.50
C ASN A 231 -17.31 -6.99 -5.21
N TRP A 232 -18.07 -6.63 -6.25
CA TRP A 232 -18.92 -7.59 -6.95
C TRP A 232 -18.13 -8.62 -7.76
N LEU A 233 -17.00 -8.24 -8.39
CA LEU A 233 -16.09 -9.19 -9.03
C LEU A 233 -15.50 -10.16 -8.01
N SER A 234 -15.14 -9.70 -6.82
CA SER A 234 -14.61 -10.56 -5.77
C SER A 234 -15.67 -11.52 -5.25
N ILE A 235 -16.92 -11.07 -5.04
CA ILE A 235 -18.03 -11.93 -4.62
C ILE A 235 -18.33 -13.00 -5.67
N ALA A 236 -18.41 -12.61 -6.94
CA ALA A 236 -18.59 -13.55 -8.04
C ALA A 236 -17.41 -14.54 -8.12
N GLY A 237 -16.19 -14.09 -7.86
CA GLY A 237 -14.99 -14.92 -7.77
C GLY A 237 -15.04 -15.93 -6.64
N ILE A 238 -15.48 -15.52 -5.44
CA ILE A 238 -15.69 -16.42 -4.30
C ILE A 238 -16.73 -17.50 -4.66
N ALA A 239 -17.86 -17.09 -5.21
CA ALA A 239 -18.91 -18.02 -5.63
C ALA A 239 -18.41 -19.01 -6.68
N MET A 240 -17.61 -18.55 -7.66
CA MET A 240 -16.97 -19.39 -8.68
C MET A 240 -15.99 -20.39 -8.04
N ALA A 241 -15.12 -19.94 -7.15
CA ALA A 241 -14.10 -20.77 -6.51
C ALA A 241 -14.74 -21.85 -5.62
N LEU A 242 -15.74 -21.48 -4.81
CA LEU A 242 -16.51 -22.41 -3.98
C LEU A 242 -17.26 -23.42 -4.82
N ALA A 243 -17.98 -22.97 -5.85
CA ALA A 243 -18.69 -23.86 -6.77
C ALA A 243 -17.74 -24.83 -7.49
N GLY A 244 -16.55 -24.35 -7.88
CA GLY A 244 -15.49 -25.16 -8.49
C GLY A 244 -14.93 -26.21 -7.54
N THR A 245 -14.67 -25.82 -6.30
CA THR A 245 -14.18 -26.72 -5.24
C THR A 245 -15.18 -27.85 -5.00
N VAL A 246 -16.46 -27.51 -4.78
CA VAL A 246 -17.51 -28.52 -4.58
C VAL A 246 -17.69 -29.38 -5.81
N ALA A 247 -17.71 -28.82 -7.02
CA ALA A 247 -17.80 -29.58 -8.28
C ALA A 247 -16.61 -30.53 -8.45
N GLY A 248 -15.41 -30.07 -8.08
CA GLY A 248 -14.19 -30.88 -8.10
C GLY A 248 -14.27 -32.07 -7.14
N LEU A 249 -14.65 -31.80 -5.88
CA LEU A 249 -14.80 -32.85 -4.86
C LEU A 249 -15.86 -33.89 -5.26
N LEU A 250 -17.01 -33.46 -5.81
CA LEU A 250 -18.05 -34.36 -6.30
C LEU A 250 -17.60 -35.26 -7.47
N ARG A 251 -16.57 -34.86 -8.21
CA ARG A 251 -16.00 -35.60 -9.33
C ARG A 251 -14.74 -36.38 -8.97
N TRP A 252 -14.12 -36.10 -7.84
CA TRP A 252 -12.93 -36.80 -7.37
C TRP A 252 -13.32 -38.15 -6.74
N ARG A 253 -12.66 -39.21 -7.12
CA ARG A 253 -12.84 -40.52 -6.48
C ARG A 253 -11.80 -40.78 -5.41
N PHE A 254 -12.23 -40.72 -4.17
CA PHE A 254 -11.34 -40.97 -3.01
C PHE A 254 -11.03 -42.47 -2.83
N GLY A 255 -11.98 -43.34 -3.13
CA GLY A 255 -11.82 -44.80 -3.04
C GLY A 255 -11.26 -45.40 -4.33
N ARG A 256 -12.07 -46.18 -5.04
CA ARG A 256 -11.67 -46.85 -6.29
C ARG A 256 -11.54 -45.85 -7.45
N PRO A 257 -10.40 -45.87 -8.19
CA PRO A 257 -10.21 -44.98 -9.34
C PRO A 257 -11.21 -45.25 -10.47
N TYR A 258 -11.27 -44.40 -11.46
CA TYR A 258 -12.00 -44.63 -12.70
C TYR A 258 -11.33 -45.74 -13.51
N ARG A 259 -12.02 -46.29 -14.54
CA ARG A 259 -11.46 -47.32 -15.43
C ARG A 259 -10.14 -46.93 -16.10
N SER A 260 -9.85 -45.62 -16.19
CA SER A 260 -8.59 -45.08 -16.70
C SER A 260 -7.43 -45.15 -15.70
N GLY A 261 -7.61 -45.70 -14.50
CA GLY A 261 -6.63 -45.65 -13.40
C GLY A 261 -6.53 -44.30 -12.68
N SER A 262 -7.19 -43.25 -13.17
CA SER A 262 -7.16 -41.92 -12.61
C SER A 262 -8.24 -41.71 -11.55
N ARG A 263 -7.98 -40.87 -10.57
CA ARG A 263 -9.00 -40.36 -9.61
C ARG A 263 -9.86 -39.24 -10.20
N SER A 264 -9.42 -38.62 -11.31
CA SER A 264 -10.15 -37.61 -12.08
C SER A 264 -10.88 -38.27 -13.25
N PRO A 265 -12.15 -37.91 -13.55
CA PRO A 265 -12.90 -38.49 -14.66
C PRO A 265 -12.49 -38.01 -16.05
N TYR A 266 -11.59 -37.01 -16.11
CA TYR A 266 -11.28 -36.29 -17.34
C TYR A 266 -10.08 -36.92 -18.07
N PRO A 267 -10.23 -37.40 -19.30
CA PRO A 267 -9.15 -38.01 -20.07
C PRO A 267 -8.21 -36.96 -20.69
N GLY A 268 -8.75 -35.75 -21.00
CA GLY A 268 -7.99 -34.70 -21.67
C GLY A 268 -7.10 -33.91 -20.68
N ASN A 269 -5.85 -33.67 -21.07
CA ASN A 269 -4.85 -33.03 -20.22
C ASN A 269 -5.32 -31.70 -19.60
N MET A 270 -5.90 -30.77 -20.39
CA MET A 270 -6.35 -29.47 -19.87
C MET A 270 -7.42 -29.60 -18.80
N MET A 271 -8.45 -30.42 -19.01
CA MET A 271 -9.51 -30.66 -18.04
C MET A 271 -9.00 -31.39 -16.80
N ARG A 272 -8.07 -32.33 -16.98
CA ARG A 272 -7.47 -33.10 -15.90
C ARG A 272 -6.61 -32.20 -15.00
N TRP A 273 -5.73 -31.40 -15.59
CA TRP A 273 -4.90 -30.46 -14.84
C TRP A 273 -5.72 -29.35 -14.18
N HIS A 274 -6.77 -28.85 -14.87
CA HIS A 274 -7.70 -27.89 -14.25
C HIS A 274 -8.39 -28.50 -13.02
N HIS A 275 -8.82 -29.75 -13.08
CA HIS A 275 -9.48 -30.44 -11.98
C HIS A 275 -8.51 -30.70 -10.81
N ILE A 276 -7.32 -31.22 -11.08
CA ILE A 276 -6.31 -31.53 -10.04
C ILE A 276 -5.80 -30.23 -9.43
N GLY A 277 -5.38 -29.26 -10.24
CA GLY A 277 -4.90 -27.96 -9.76
C GLY A 277 -5.99 -27.20 -9.02
N GLY A 278 -7.24 -27.24 -9.52
CA GLY A 278 -8.39 -26.64 -8.87
C GLY A 278 -8.66 -27.19 -7.47
N LEU A 279 -8.45 -28.48 -7.23
CA LEU A 279 -8.56 -29.06 -5.89
C LEU A 279 -7.33 -28.78 -5.01
N LEU A 280 -6.13 -28.89 -5.58
CA LEU A 280 -4.88 -28.67 -4.86
C LEU A 280 -4.77 -27.24 -4.33
N PHE A 281 -5.14 -26.25 -5.14
CA PHE A 281 -5.06 -24.84 -4.80
C PHE A 281 -6.41 -24.22 -4.38
N ALA A 282 -7.42 -25.05 -4.13
CA ALA A 282 -8.76 -24.59 -3.75
C ALA A 282 -8.76 -23.67 -2.54
N LEU A 283 -8.10 -24.10 -1.47
CA LEU A 283 -8.07 -23.37 -0.21
C LEU A 283 -7.42 -22.01 -0.38
N THR A 284 -6.23 -21.95 -0.99
CA THR A 284 -5.52 -20.68 -1.22
C THR A 284 -6.30 -19.76 -2.15
N THR A 285 -6.92 -20.29 -3.21
CA THR A 285 -7.74 -19.50 -4.12
C THR A 285 -8.95 -18.89 -3.41
N VAL A 286 -9.68 -19.67 -2.61
CA VAL A 286 -10.86 -19.19 -1.87
C VAL A 286 -10.44 -18.16 -0.81
N THR A 287 -9.40 -18.45 -0.03
CA THR A 287 -8.96 -17.53 1.03
C THR A 287 -8.39 -16.23 0.48
N TRP A 288 -7.67 -16.27 -0.65
CA TRP A 288 -7.09 -15.07 -1.25
C TRP A 288 -8.13 -14.17 -1.89
N ILE A 289 -9.10 -14.71 -2.64
CA ILE A 289 -10.16 -13.85 -3.17
C ILE A 289 -11.07 -13.30 -2.07
N PHE A 290 -11.36 -14.10 -1.04
CA PHE A 290 -12.11 -13.64 0.13
C PHE A 290 -11.36 -12.54 0.88
N SER A 291 -10.08 -12.72 1.17
CA SER A 291 -9.27 -11.71 1.85
C SER A 291 -9.06 -10.46 0.99
N GLY A 292 -8.96 -10.61 -0.33
CA GLY A 292 -8.97 -9.48 -1.27
C GLY A 292 -10.25 -8.66 -1.17
N LEU A 293 -11.43 -9.29 -1.06
CA LEU A 293 -12.69 -8.59 -0.77
C LEU A 293 -12.63 -7.86 0.59
N MET A 294 -12.09 -8.51 1.63
CA MET A 294 -11.98 -7.89 2.96
C MET A 294 -11.07 -6.66 2.95
N SER A 295 -10.04 -6.59 2.08
CA SER A 295 -9.19 -5.41 1.93
C SER A 295 -9.94 -4.16 1.50
N MET A 296 -11.03 -4.33 0.76
CA MET A 296 -11.88 -3.23 0.30
C MET A 296 -12.79 -2.65 1.39
N ASN A 297 -12.81 -3.26 2.58
CA ASN A 297 -13.75 -2.92 3.65
C ASN A 297 -15.20 -2.80 3.11
N PRO A 298 -15.73 -3.87 2.48
CA PRO A 298 -17.00 -3.83 1.77
C PRO A 298 -18.11 -3.36 2.72
N TRP A 299 -18.94 -2.43 2.24
CA TRP A 299 -20.02 -1.81 3.03
C TRP A 299 -19.57 -1.26 4.39
N ARG A 300 -18.27 -0.97 4.55
CA ARG A 300 -17.65 -0.42 5.75
C ARG A 300 -17.84 -1.29 7.01
N ILE A 301 -17.86 -2.62 6.85
CA ILE A 301 -18.04 -3.59 7.97
C ILE A 301 -16.96 -3.49 9.04
N PHE A 302 -15.77 -2.96 8.70
CA PHE A 302 -14.68 -2.70 9.64
C PHE A 302 -14.63 -1.24 10.11
N ALA A 303 -15.62 -0.41 9.76
CA ALA A 303 -15.69 0.95 10.24
C ALA A 303 -16.17 0.93 11.71
N GLY A 304 -15.24 1.09 12.64
CA GLY A 304 -15.57 1.22 14.05
C GLY A 304 -16.08 2.62 14.38
N ALA A 305 -17.01 2.71 15.33
CA ALA A 305 -17.46 3.96 15.94
C ALA A 305 -16.57 4.31 17.15
N ALA A 306 -15.26 4.26 16.99
CA ALA A 306 -14.34 4.56 18.07
C ALA A 306 -14.34 6.07 18.37
N ALA A 307 -14.58 6.49 19.62
CA ALA A 307 -14.56 7.88 20.05
C ALA A 307 -13.22 8.55 19.69
N PRO A 308 -13.18 9.84 19.33
CA PRO A 308 -11.93 10.55 19.05
C PRO A 308 -11.00 10.53 20.28
N LEU A 309 -9.69 10.57 20.04
CA LEU A 309 -8.73 10.68 21.12
C LEU A 309 -8.72 12.11 21.68
N ARG A 310 -8.73 12.24 23.00
CA ARG A 310 -8.62 13.51 23.73
C ARG A 310 -7.14 13.92 23.80
N MET A 311 -6.64 14.48 22.72
CA MET A 311 -5.22 14.84 22.60
C MET A 311 -4.79 15.90 23.61
N GLU A 312 -5.73 16.71 24.12
CA GLU A 312 -5.50 17.67 25.19
C GLU A 312 -4.99 17.02 26.50
N ALA A 313 -5.39 15.78 26.76
CA ALA A 313 -4.89 15.05 27.93
C ALA A 313 -3.39 14.78 27.83
N LEU A 314 -2.89 14.47 26.65
CA LEU A 314 -1.49 14.18 26.39
C LEU A 314 -0.67 15.47 26.24
N ALA A 315 -1.25 16.48 25.60
CA ALA A 315 -0.62 17.78 25.43
C ALA A 315 -0.50 18.56 26.75
N GLY A 316 -1.33 18.22 27.77
CA GLY A 316 -1.41 18.97 29.02
C GLY A 316 -2.09 20.34 28.84
N GLY A 317 -3.14 20.38 28.01
CA GLY A 317 -3.90 21.55 27.61
C GLY A 317 -4.26 21.49 26.12
N PRO A 318 -4.75 22.59 25.51
CA PRO A 318 -5.06 22.58 24.08
C PRO A 318 -3.88 22.07 23.26
N PRO A 319 -4.08 21.07 22.34
CA PRO A 319 -2.99 20.45 21.58
C PRO A 319 -2.52 21.32 20.40
N VAL A 320 -2.66 22.64 20.52
CA VAL A 320 -2.35 23.62 19.49
C VAL A 320 -1.11 24.44 19.84
N LEU A 321 -0.43 24.91 18.80
CA LEU A 321 0.74 25.76 18.89
C LEU A 321 0.32 27.21 18.71
N SER A 322 0.01 27.89 19.81
CA SER A 322 -0.26 29.34 19.79
C SER A 322 1.06 30.15 19.71
N PRO A 323 1.03 31.41 19.26
CA PRO A 323 2.24 32.27 19.22
C PRO A 323 2.98 32.36 20.56
N GLY A 324 2.26 32.37 21.69
CA GLY A 324 2.86 32.43 23.03
C GLY A 324 3.65 31.17 23.40
N VAL A 325 3.19 29.97 22.99
CA VAL A 325 3.92 28.71 23.23
C VAL A 325 5.06 28.47 22.23
N LEU A 326 5.08 29.22 21.12
CA LEU A 326 6.18 29.24 20.15
C LEU A 326 7.24 30.31 20.44
N ALA A 327 7.04 31.15 21.46
CA ALA A 327 8.03 32.09 21.97
C ALA A 327 9.11 31.32 22.74
N GLY A 328 10.13 30.88 22.06
CA GLY A 328 11.21 30.04 22.60
C GLY A 328 12.53 30.29 21.90
N ALA A 329 13.44 29.34 22.00
CA ALA A 329 14.75 29.40 21.40
C ALA A 329 14.70 29.58 19.87
N ALA A 330 15.63 30.39 19.35
CA ALA A 330 15.80 30.54 17.92
C ALA A 330 16.20 29.19 17.27
N PRO A 331 15.83 28.95 15.99
CA PRO A 331 16.18 27.73 15.29
C PRO A 331 17.67 27.40 15.31
N ASP A 332 18.53 28.42 15.24
CA ASP A 332 19.99 28.25 15.28
C ASP A 332 20.45 27.60 16.60
N ALA A 333 19.89 28.03 17.74
CA ALA A 333 20.19 27.42 19.05
C ALA A 333 19.71 25.96 19.11
N LEU A 334 18.50 25.67 18.55
CA LEU A 334 17.96 24.31 18.46
C LEU A 334 18.82 23.40 17.58
N LEU A 335 19.29 23.91 16.44
CA LEU A 335 20.17 23.17 15.53
C LEU A 335 21.52 22.85 16.16
N VAL A 336 22.12 23.81 16.90
CA VAL A 336 23.35 23.60 17.67
C VAL A 336 23.14 22.56 18.77
N ALA A 337 22.06 22.68 19.52
CA ALA A 337 21.73 21.76 20.62
C ALA A 337 21.43 20.34 20.15
N ALA A 338 20.85 20.20 18.98
CA ALA A 338 20.58 18.88 18.38
C ALA A 338 21.87 18.11 18.05
N GLY A 339 22.98 18.81 17.80
CA GLY A 339 24.31 18.21 17.55
C GLY A 339 24.40 17.30 16.33
N ALA A 340 23.31 17.05 15.61
CA ALA A 340 23.19 16.18 14.46
C ALA A 340 22.96 17.01 13.18
N ARG A 341 23.16 16.39 12.01
CA ARG A 341 22.81 16.98 10.71
C ARG A 341 21.29 16.97 10.53
N VAL A 342 20.63 17.97 11.14
CA VAL A 342 19.17 18.10 11.18
C VAL A 342 18.62 18.41 9.80
N ARG A 343 17.56 17.72 9.41
CA ARG A 343 16.84 17.92 8.15
C ARG A 343 15.50 18.64 8.37
N GLU A 344 14.90 18.42 9.55
CA GLU A 344 13.61 19.00 9.90
C GLU A 344 13.49 19.22 11.40
N LEU A 345 12.89 20.33 11.81
CA LEU A 345 12.45 20.61 13.17
C LEU A 345 10.92 20.55 13.19
N ARG A 346 10.32 19.84 14.18
CA ARG A 346 8.87 19.80 14.42
C ARG A 346 8.55 20.24 15.83
N TRP A 347 7.67 21.19 15.96
CA TRP A 347 7.16 21.63 17.25
C TRP A 347 5.97 20.79 17.68
N THR A 348 5.94 20.40 18.94
CA THR A 348 4.85 19.60 19.52
C THR A 348 4.62 19.98 20.97
N ARG A 349 3.42 19.70 21.49
CA ARG A 349 3.10 19.87 22.92
C ARG A 349 2.90 18.53 23.58
N VAL A 350 3.59 18.30 24.69
CA VAL A 350 3.49 17.09 25.51
C VAL A 350 3.63 17.46 26.98
N LEU A 351 2.69 17.01 27.83
CA LEU A 351 2.68 17.25 29.28
C LEU A 351 2.84 18.73 29.66
N GLY A 352 2.17 19.63 28.94
CA GLY A 352 2.23 21.09 29.16
C GLY A 352 3.49 21.76 28.63
N LYS A 353 4.49 21.02 28.16
CA LYS A 353 5.74 21.55 27.61
C LYS A 353 5.68 21.63 26.08
N THR A 354 6.33 22.64 25.53
CA THR A 354 6.58 22.70 24.07
C THR A 354 7.94 22.06 23.81
N LEU A 355 7.94 21.05 22.98
CA LEU A 355 9.13 20.30 22.57
C LEU A 355 9.41 20.53 21.09
N VAL A 356 10.68 20.39 20.72
CA VAL A 356 11.13 20.37 19.33
C VAL A 356 11.77 19.01 19.04
N LEU A 357 11.22 18.33 18.04
CA LEU A 357 11.76 17.09 17.54
C LEU A 357 12.67 17.41 16.35
N ALA A 358 13.98 17.23 16.52
CA ALA A 358 14.99 17.48 15.50
C ALA A 358 15.29 16.18 14.74
N TYR A 359 14.83 16.06 13.51
CA TYR A 359 14.97 14.86 12.69
C TYR A 359 16.24 14.87 11.86
N PRO A 360 17.16 13.90 12.02
CA PRO A 360 18.25 13.64 11.08
C PRO A 360 17.75 12.91 9.84
N ALA A 361 18.64 12.64 8.88
CA ALA A 361 18.33 11.83 7.70
C ALA A 361 17.99 10.36 8.04
N GLN A 362 18.57 9.84 9.11
CA GLN A 362 18.39 8.46 9.58
C GLN A 362 18.32 8.43 11.11
N GLY A 363 17.58 7.47 11.63
CA GLY A 363 17.37 7.34 13.07
C GLY A 363 16.19 8.16 13.59
N GLY A 364 15.95 8.06 14.90
CA GLY A 364 14.89 8.82 15.57
C GLY A 364 15.28 10.28 15.83
N PRO A 365 14.30 11.15 16.14
CA PRO A 365 14.57 12.54 16.43
C PRO A 365 15.31 12.74 17.76
N VAL A 366 16.10 13.80 17.83
CA VAL A 366 16.57 14.37 19.09
C VAL A 366 15.44 15.22 19.65
N VAL A 367 15.08 14.99 20.91
CA VAL A 367 14.03 15.73 21.60
C VAL A 367 14.65 16.89 22.38
N LEU A 368 14.18 18.10 22.11
CA LEU A 368 14.67 19.32 22.73
C LEU A 368 13.52 20.05 23.43
N ASP A 369 13.83 20.74 24.53
CA ASP A 369 12.96 21.75 25.09
C ASP A 369 12.96 22.99 24.21
N ALA A 370 11.79 23.45 23.80
CA ALA A 370 11.66 24.60 22.90
C ALA A 370 12.10 25.92 23.53
N ALA A 371 11.99 26.07 24.84
CA ALA A 371 12.33 27.32 25.52
C ALA A 371 13.84 27.50 25.67
N GLY A 372 14.54 26.44 26.09
CA GLY A 372 15.96 26.52 26.44
C GLY A 372 16.93 25.90 25.44
N ALA A 373 16.43 25.32 24.34
CA ALA A 373 17.23 24.57 23.37
C ALA A 373 18.16 23.53 24.04
N ARG A 374 17.61 22.75 24.97
CA ARG A 374 18.37 21.73 25.71
C ARG A 374 17.74 20.34 25.43
N PRO A 375 18.54 19.27 25.39
CA PRO A 375 18.00 17.91 25.34
C PRO A 375 16.95 17.71 26.42
N ALA A 376 15.80 17.14 26.05
CA ALA A 376 14.68 16.88 26.93
C ALA A 376 14.35 15.39 26.95
N ALA A 377 13.99 14.89 28.12
CA ALA A 377 13.43 13.57 28.29
C ALA A 377 12.02 13.70 28.87
N LEU A 378 11.11 12.87 28.41
CA LEU A 378 9.77 12.77 28.97
C LEU A 378 9.79 11.79 30.15
N ASP A 379 9.06 12.16 31.20
CA ASP A 379 8.75 11.21 32.28
C ASP A 379 7.73 10.19 31.76
N GLU A 380 8.17 8.93 31.60
CA GLU A 380 7.34 7.85 31.08
C GLU A 380 6.12 7.58 31.99
N ALA A 381 6.24 7.74 33.31
CA ALA A 381 5.14 7.55 34.23
C ALA A 381 4.07 8.65 34.10
N ALA A 382 4.50 9.92 34.05
CA ALA A 382 3.60 11.04 33.81
C ALA A 382 2.93 10.94 32.41
N LEU A 383 3.69 10.52 31.40
CA LEU A 383 3.19 10.31 30.06
C LEU A 383 2.12 9.20 30.02
N ALA A 384 2.38 8.08 30.68
CA ALA A 384 1.45 6.97 30.79
C ALA A 384 0.17 7.36 31.53
N GLN A 385 0.27 8.13 32.60
CA GLN A 385 -0.87 8.67 33.35
C GLN A 385 -1.71 9.63 32.49
N ALA A 386 -1.07 10.54 31.77
CA ALA A 386 -1.75 11.45 30.85
C ALA A 386 -2.45 10.69 29.71
N ALA A 387 -1.74 9.73 29.13
CA ALA A 387 -2.25 8.90 28.04
C ALA A 387 -3.43 8.01 28.46
N GLY A 388 -3.53 7.63 29.73
CA GLY A 388 -4.70 6.92 30.27
C GLY A 388 -6.02 7.72 30.17
N ARG A 389 -5.95 9.03 29.94
CA ARG A 389 -7.12 9.92 29.75
C ARG A 389 -7.42 10.22 28.28
N LEU A 390 -6.72 9.58 27.33
CA LEU A 390 -6.96 9.75 25.90
C LEU A 390 -8.35 9.32 25.45
N LEU A 391 -8.97 8.40 26.18
CA LEU A 391 -10.35 7.97 25.93
C LEU A 391 -11.21 8.13 27.18
N PRO A 392 -12.52 8.37 27.03
CA PRO A 392 -13.46 8.41 28.15
C PRO A 392 -13.86 6.99 28.59
N ALA A 393 -12.87 6.14 28.85
CA ALA A 393 -13.03 4.74 29.23
C ALA A 393 -11.91 4.32 30.18
N PRO A 394 -12.12 3.34 31.07
CA PRO A 394 -11.08 2.83 31.95
C PRO A 394 -9.88 2.31 31.17
N LEU A 395 -8.69 2.63 31.64
CA LEU A 395 -7.46 2.02 31.19
C LEU A 395 -7.28 0.68 31.90
N LEU A 396 -7.31 -0.43 31.17
CA LEU A 396 -7.16 -1.77 31.73
C LEU A 396 -5.69 -2.09 32.07
N ARG A 397 -4.79 -1.75 31.14
CA ARG A 397 -3.36 -2.01 31.32
C ARG A 397 -2.50 -1.21 30.34
N ILE A 398 -1.25 -1.05 30.71
CA ILE A 398 -0.19 -0.50 29.86
C ILE A 398 0.84 -1.61 29.66
N GLU A 399 1.16 -1.88 28.41
CA GLU A 399 2.17 -2.85 27.99
C GLU A 399 3.36 -2.10 27.39
N ARG A 400 4.57 -2.31 27.91
CA ARG A 400 5.79 -1.79 27.28
C ARG A 400 6.36 -2.85 26.34
N LEU A 401 6.17 -2.65 25.05
CA LEU A 401 6.65 -3.57 24.02
C LEU A 401 8.10 -3.22 23.68
N ALA A 402 9.00 -4.15 23.94
CA ALA A 402 10.40 -4.07 23.54
C ALA A 402 10.67 -4.76 22.19
N ALA A 403 9.73 -5.55 21.70
CA ALA A 403 9.80 -6.26 20.43
C ALA A 403 8.48 -6.12 19.66
N TYR A 404 8.53 -6.35 18.37
CA TYR A 404 7.34 -6.36 17.51
C TYR A 404 6.44 -7.57 17.83
N ASP A 405 5.13 -7.37 17.61
CA ASP A 405 4.14 -8.43 17.70
C ASP A 405 3.20 -8.42 16.49
N LEU A 406 2.18 -9.28 16.49
CA LEU A 406 1.23 -9.42 15.39
C LEU A 406 0.44 -8.13 15.07
N HIS A 407 0.33 -7.19 16.00
CA HIS A 407 -0.45 -5.96 15.87
C HIS A 407 0.39 -4.68 15.84
N TYR A 408 1.65 -4.76 16.21
CA TYR A 408 2.60 -3.65 16.14
C TYR A 408 3.94 -4.17 15.60
N TYR A 409 4.24 -3.86 14.34
CA TYR A 409 5.46 -4.28 13.65
C TYR A 409 5.77 -3.33 12.49
N ALA A 410 7.03 -3.32 12.06
CA ALA A 410 7.55 -2.35 11.09
C ALA A 410 7.18 -2.69 9.64
N ARG A 411 5.90 -2.76 9.34
CA ARG A 411 5.37 -2.95 7.99
C ARG A 411 4.15 -2.06 7.79
N ALA A 412 4.08 -1.37 6.67
CA ALA A 412 2.93 -0.55 6.33
C ALA A 412 1.75 -1.43 5.91
N ASP A 413 0.53 -1.04 6.28
CA ASP A 413 -0.68 -1.72 5.86
C ASP A 413 -0.79 -1.73 4.32
N HIS A 414 -1.36 -2.79 3.76
CA HIS A 414 -1.56 -2.98 2.32
C HIS A 414 -0.28 -2.99 1.47
N THR A 415 0.89 -3.19 2.08
CA THR A 415 2.14 -3.36 1.34
C THR A 415 2.78 -4.71 1.64
N MET A 416 3.39 -5.32 0.61
CA MET A 416 4.16 -6.55 0.74
C MET A 416 5.63 -6.24 1.05
N MET A 417 6.09 -5.05 0.66
CA MET A 417 7.45 -4.58 0.78
C MET A 417 7.51 -3.27 1.57
N GLY A 418 8.65 -3.03 2.15
CA GLY A 418 8.95 -1.78 2.85
C GLY A 418 8.47 -1.77 4.30
N GLY A 419 9.23 -1.07 5.12
CA GLY A 419 8.92 -0.80 6.52
C GLY A 419 8.01 0.43 6.68
N SER A 420 7.46 0.55 7.85
CA SER A 420 6.96 1.81 8.39
C SER A 420 7.77 2.13 9.63
N ASP A 421 7.98 3.43 9.90
CA ASP A 421 8.66 3.85 11.11
C ASP A 421 7.77 3.54 12.33
N LYS A 422 8.04 2.41 12.93
CA LYS A 422 7.42 1.98 14.19
C LYS A 422 8.52 1.76 15.21
N PRO A 423 8.86 2.80 15.99
CA PRO A 423 9.95 2.72 16.95
C PRO A 423 9.64 1.75 18.08
N LEU A 424 10.70 1.19 18.63
CA LEU A 424 10.70 0.41 19.87
C LEU A 424 11.67 1.06 20.88
N PRO A 425 11.38 0.98 22.19
CA PRO A 425 10.17 0.44 22.78
C PRO A 425 8.96 1.34 22.54
N VAL A 426 7.74 0.77 22.62
CA VAL A 426 6.47 1.49 22.53
C VAL A 426 5.56 1.13 23.70
N LEU A 427 4.78 2.08 24.17
CA LEU A 427 3.72 1.84 25.15
C LEU A 427 2.43 1.51 24.43
N ARG A 428 1.83 0.36 24.74
CA ARG A 428 0.49 0.00 24.31
C ARG A 428 -0.47 0.18 25.47
N LEU A 429 -1.41 1.12 25.31
CA LEU A 429 -2.48 1.35 26.24
C LEU A 429 -3.71 0.58 25.78
N VAL A 430 -4.27 -0.24 26.65
CA VAL A 430 -5.47 -1.06 26.39
C VAL A 430 -6.62 -0.48 27.18
N PHE A 431 -7.67 -0.04 26.48
CA PHE A 431 -8.86 0.58 27.08
C PHE A 431 -10.04 -0.38 27.09
N ASP A 432 -10.89 -0.23 28.12
CA ASP A 432 -12.18 -0.92 28.24
C ASP A 432 -13.30 -0.06 27.65
N ASP A 433 -13.17 0.23 26.37
CA ASP A 433 -14.21 0.90 25.60
C ASP A 433 -14.95 -0.11 24.71
N ALA A 434 -16.13 0.25 24.22
CA ALA A 434 -16.92 -0.60 23.33
C ALA A 434 -16.19 -1.04 22.07
N ALA A 435 -15.16 -0.31 21.65
CA ALA A 435 -14.31 -0.64 20.52
C ALA A 435 -13.11 -1.51 20.91
N ALA A 436 -12.88 -1.77 22.21
CA ALA A 436 -11.68 -2.43 22.74
C ALA A 436 -10.41 -1.80 22.17
N SER A 437 -10.29 -0.49 22.35
CA SER A 437 -9.23 0.32 21.73
C SER A 437 -7.85 0.05 22.31
N TRP A 438 -6.86 -0.05 21.43
CA TRP A 438 -5.44 -0.05 21.76
C TRP A 438 -4.82 1.20 21.16
N VAL A 439 -4.06 1.94 21.97
CA VAL A 439 -3.30 3.12 21.53
C VAL A 439 -1.81 2.85 21.72
N HIS A 440 -1.02 3.09 20.68
CA HIS A 440 0.43 2.95 20.74
C HIS A 440 1.07 4.33 20.83
N LEU A 441 1.92 4.51 21.84
CA LEU A 441 2.54 5.78 22.20
C LEU A 441 4.06 5.63 22.25
N ASP A 442 4.78 6.52 21.58
CA ASP A 442 6.24 6.59 21.69
C ASP A 442 6.63 7.25 23.04
N PRO A 443 7.29 6.52 23.95
CA PRO A 443 7.67 7.09 25.25
C PRO A 443 8.72 8.20 25.14
N ARG A 444 9.47 8.28 24.05
CA ARG A 444 10.52 9.28 23.86
C ARG A 444 9.97 10.62 23.39
N THR A 445 9.00 10.58 22.48
CA THR A 445 8.47 11.79 21.83
C THR A 445 7.08 12.17 22.31
N GLY A 446 6.37 11.26 22.98
CA GLY A 446 4.96 11.43 23.33
C GLY A 446 4.01 11.32 22.13
N ALA A 447 4.50 10.91 20.96
CA ALA A 447 3.69 10.81 19.78
C ALA A 447 2.76 9.58 19.83
N VAL A 448 1.50 9.77 19.46
CA VAL A 448 0.58 8.65 19.21
C VAL A 448 0.93 8.03 17.85
N LEU A 449 1.51 6.84 17.87
CA LEU A 449 1.99 6.12 16.69
C LEU A 449 0.88 5.39 15.94
N GLY A 450 -0.24 5.17 16.60
CA GLY A 450 -1.38 4.51 16.00
C GLY A 450 -2.44 4.10 17.01
N ARG A 451 -3.61 3.86 16.48
CA ARG A 451 -4.75 3.32 17.21
C ARG A 451 -5.31 2.13 16.46
N SER A 452 -5.61 1.06 17.17
CA SER A 452 -6.37 -0.07 16.64
C SER A 452 -7.56 -0.36 17.56
N ASP A 453 -8.67 -0.75 16.94
CA ASP A 453 -9.86 -1.25 17.60
C ASP A 453 -10.11 -2.71 17.20
N ARG A 454 -11.16 -3.33 17.75
CA ARG A 454 -11.50 -4.72 17.40
C ARG A 454 -11.77 -4.91 15.90
N HIS A 455 -12.34 -3.91 15.22
CA HIS A 455 -12.64 -3.98 13.79
C HIS A 455 -11.36 -3.92 12.94
N LYS A 456 -10.42 -3.04 13.26
CA LYS A 456 -9.11 -2.99 12.62
C LYS A 456 -8.32 -4.28 12.86
N ARG A 457 -8.37 -4.84 14.08
CA ARG A 457 -7.72 -6.14 14.36
C ARG A 457 -8.38 -7.27 13.60
N ALA A 458 -9.73 -7.30 13.50
CA ALA A 458 -10.45 -8.27 12.67
C ALA A 458 -10.10 -8.10 11.18
N SER A 459 -10.09 -6.87 10.68
CA SER A 459 -9.66 -6.57 9.30
C SER A 459 -8.24 -7.10 9.04
N ARG A 460 -7.31 -6.91 9.98
CA ARG A 460 -5.95 -7.43 9.85
C ARG A 460 -5.92 -8.97 9.72
N TRP A 461 -6.71 -9.70 10.53
CA TRP A 461 -6.82 -11.15 10.42
C TRP A 461 -7.44 -11.58 9.10
N LEU A 462 -8.53 -10.94 8.69
CA LEU A 462 -9.27 -11.32 7.48
C LEU A 462 -8.60 -10.87 6.19
N PHE A 463 -7.74 -9.85 6.24
CA PHE A 463 -6.97 -9.40 5.09
C PHE A 463 -5.49 -9.80 5.21
N ALA A 464 -4.68 -9.07 5.98
CA ALA A 464 -3.23 -9.21 5.93
C ALA A 464 -2.74 -10.64 6.26
N MET A 465 -3.34 -11.28 7.27
CA MET A 465 -2.97 -12.65 7.67
C MET A 465 -3.37 -13.70 6.63
N LEU A 466 -4.52 -13.55 5.96
CA LEU A 466 -5.00 -14.51 4.96
C LEU A 466 -4.47 -14.21 3.55
N HIS A 467 -4.27 -12.94 3.19
CA HIS A 467 -3.90 -12.53 1.84
C HIS A 467 -2.40 -12.62 1.58
N SER A 468 -1.62 -12.03 2.47
CA SER A 468 -0.16 -11.97 2.35
C SER A 468 0.58 -12.81 3.36
N TRP A 469 -0.14 -13.60 4.14
CA TRP A 469 0.39 -14.43 5.22
C TRP A 469 1.35 -13.63 6.11
N ASP A 470 0.86 -12.46 6.53
CA ASP A 470 1.59 -11.44 7.26
C ASP A 470 1.79 -11.81 8.73
N TRP A 471 2.36 -12.98 8.94
CA TRP A 471 2.65 -13.55 10.24
C TRP A 471 4.11 -13.31 10.55
N LEU A 472 4.40 -12.60 11.64
CA LEU A 472 5.75 -12.20 12.00
C LEU A 472 6.76 -13.34 11.97
N PRO A 473 6.51 -14.53 12.58
CA PRO A 473 7.46 -15.64 12.53
C PRO A 473 7.75 -16.16 11.12
N LEU A 474 6.83 -15.96 10.19
CA LEU A 474 7.00 -16.36 8.79
C LEU A 474 7.73 -15.28 7.98
N LEU A 475 7.42 -14.00 8.23
CA LEU A 475 8.09 -12.86 7.59
C LEU A 475 9.60 -12.82 7.90
N GLU A 476 9.99 -13.26 9.11
CA GLU A 476 11.37 -13.34 9.53
C GLU A 476 12.14 -14.51 8.87
N ARG A 477 11.43 -15.44 8.24
CA ARG A 477 12.03 -16.63 7.60
C ARG A 477 11.97 -16.56 6.09
N ARG A 478 12.74 -15.65 5.53
CA ARG A 478 12.92 -15.60 4.07
C ARG A 478 14.07 -16.52 3.64
N PRO A 479 13.97 -17.25 2.52
CA PRO A 479 12.94 -17.17 1.46
C PRO A 479 11.71 -18.06 1.68
N LEU A 480 11.48 -18.65 2.85
CA LEU A 480 10.36 -19.56 3.08
C LEU A 480 9.01 -18.87 2.81
N TRP A 481 8.84 -17.64 3.35
CA TRP A 481 7.64 -16.85 3.09
C TRP A 481 7.39 -16.62 1.60
N ASP A 482 8.44 -16.30 0.84
CA ASP A 482 8.36 -16.11 -0.62
C ASP A 482 7.88 -17.38 -1.32
N LEU A 483 8.47 -18.53 -1.03
CA LEU A 483 8.11 -19.82 -1.63
C LEU A 483 6.65 -20.19 -1.32
N LEU A 484 6.22 -20.01 -0.08
CA LEU A 484 4.86 -20.33 0.35
C LEU A 484 3.80 -19.47 -0.33
N LEU A 485 4.11 -18.27 -0.80
CA LEU A 485 3.21 -17.42 -1.57
C LEU A 485 3.35 -17.63 -3.09
N ILE A 486 4.57 -17.78 -3.60
CA ILE A 486 4.82 -17.91 -5.04
C ILE A 486 4.29 -19.24 -5.58
N VAL A 487 4.55 -20.36 -4.88
CA VAL A 487 4.15 -21.68 -5.37
C VAL A 487 2.62 -21.80 -5.56
N PRO A 488 1.77 -21.43 -4.57
CA PRO A 488 0.32 -21.43 -4.78
C PRO A 488 -0.13 -20.39 -5.82
N SER A 489 0.55 -19.23 -5.92
CA SER A 489 0.24 -18.23 -6.96
C SER A 489 0.46 -18.78 -8.37
N LEU A 490 1.60 -19.43 -8.61
CA LEU A 490 1.89 -20.08 -9.89
C LEU A 490 0.88 -21.21 -10.18
N GLY A 491 0.55 -22.02 -9.17
CA GLY A 491 -0.46 -23.07 -9.29
C GLY A 491 -1.83 -22.50 -9.66
N GLY A 492 -2.26 -21.43 -8.99
CA GLY A 492 -3.50 -20.70 -9.29
C GLY A 492 -3.50 -20.08 -10.69
N ALA A 493 -2.37 -19.49 -11.10
CA ALA A 493 -2.21 -18.94 -12.45
C ALA A 493 -2.34 -20.04 -13.53
N VAL A 494 -1.66 -21.17 -13.37
CA VAL A 494 -1.77 -22.33 -14.29
C VAL A 494 -3.20 -22.85 -14.33
N MET A 495 -3.84 -23.01 -13.17
CA MET A 495 -5.26 -23.41 -13.09
C MET A 495 -6.15 -22.43 -13.86
N SER A 496 -5.94 -21.13 -13.69
CA SER A 496 -6.72 -20.09 -14.36
C SER A 496 -6.51 -20.09 -15.88
N VAL A 497 -5.27 -20.25 -16.34
CA VAL A 497 -4.95 -20.38 -17.77
C VAL A 497 -5.61 -21.62 -18.39
N THR A 498 -5.59 -22.77 -17.70
CA THR A 498 -6.31 -23.95 -18.17
C THR A 498 -7.82 -23.69 -18.25
N GLY A 499 -8.38 -22.93 -17.30
CA GLY A 499 -9.78 -22.47 -17.32
C GLY A 499 -10.10 -21.59 -18.53
N ILE A 500 -9.23 -20.63 -18.86
CA ILE A 500 -9.34 -19.77 -20.05
C ILE A 500 -9.38 -20.62 -21.33
N VAL A 501 -8.44 -21.56 -21.49
CA VAL A 501 -8.37 -22.45 -22.66
C VAL A 501 -9.64 -23.30 -22.81
N ILE A 502 -10.11 -23.88 -21.70
CA ILE A 502 -11.34 -24.67 -21.68
C ILE A 502 -12.55 -23.81 -22.06
N GLY A 503 -12.65 -22.60 -21.48
CA GLY A 503 -13.70 -21.64 -21.77
C GLY A 503 -13.71 -21.21 -23.24
N TRP A 504 -12.54 -20.86 -23.77
CA TRP A 504 -12.36 -20.45 -25.17
C TRP A 504 -12.78 -21.55 -26.16
N ARG A 505 -12.30 -22.80 -25.97
CA ARG A 505 -12.67 -23.96 -26.79
C ARG A 505 -14.17 -24.25 -26.76
N ARG A 506 -14.83 -23.96 -25.64
CA ARG A 506 -16.27 -24.15 -25.50
C ARG A 506 -17.07 -23.07 -26.21
N LEU A 507 -16.67 -21.81 -26.08
CA LEU A 507 -17.30 -20.69 -26.79
C LEU A 507 -17.15 -20.83 -28.30
N GLY A 508 -15.96 -21.20 -28.78
CA GLY A 508 -15.71 -21.46 -30.21
C GLY A 508 -16.60 -22.55 -30.80
N ARG A 509 -16.84 -23.61 -30.01
CA ARG A 509 -17.80 -24.68 -30.44
C ARG A 509 -19.24 -24.18 -30.49
N LYS A 510 -19.67 -23.31 -29.56
CA LYS A 510 -21.04 -22.76 -29.56
C LYS A 510 -21.26 -21.74 -30.69
N LEU A 511 -20.22 -21.02 -31.09
CA LEU A 511 -20.28 -19.99 -32.13
C LEU A 511 -20.02 -20.54 -33.56
N GLY A 512 -20.00 -21.91 -33.73
CA GLY A 512 -19.79 -22.54 -35.02
C GLY A 512 -18.35 -22.49 -35.54
N ARG A 513 -17.42 -21.96 -34.76
CA ARG A 513 -15.99 -22.05 -35.07
C ARG A 513 -15.48 -23.45 -34.76
N LYS A 514 -15.49 -24.35 -35.78
CA LYS A 514 -14.74 -25.60 -35.68
C LYS A 514 -13.28 -25.25 -35.46
N PRO A 515 -12.57 -25.81 -34.44
CA PRO A 515 -11.12 -25.72 -34.41
C PRO A 515 -10.60 -26.28 -35.74
N ALA A 516 -9.60 -25.59 -36.31
CA ALA A 516 -8.94 -26.15 -37.51
C ALA A 516 -8.60 -27.62 -37.22
N ARG A 517 -9.15 -28.50 -37.98
CA ARG A 517 -8.83 -29.93 -37.91
C ARG A 517 -7.35 -30.03 -38.24
N GLU A 518 -6.55 -30.61 -37.36
CA GLU A 518 -5.21 -31.05 -37.75
C GLU A 518 -5.39 -31.85 -39.05
N PRO A 519 -4.61 -31.58 -40.10
CA PRO A 519 -4.69 -32.34 -41.33
C PRO A 519 -4.53 -33.84 -40.97
N ALA A 520 -5.50 -34.65 -41.38
CA ALA A 520 -5.42 -36.09 -41.21
C ALA A 520 -4.08 -36.55 -41.80
N PRO A 521 -3.35 -37.47 -41.16
CA PRO A 521 -2.17 -38.05 -41.77
C PRO A 521 -2.57 -38.58 -43.13
N GLY A 522 -1.88 -38.16 -44.18
CA GLY A 522 -2.14 -38.54 -45.54
C GLY A 522 -2.19 -40.07 -45.66
N PRO A 523 -3.02 -40.65 -46.58
CA PRO A 523 -3.09 -42.09 -46.77
C PRO A 523 -1.70 -42.63 -47.07
N ALA A 524 -1.32 -43.68 -46.32
CA ALA A 524 -0.10 -44.42 -46.58
C ALA A 524 -0.10 -44.87 -48.07
N PRO A 525 1.03 -44.77 -48.80
CA PRO A 525 1.10 -45.18 -50.18
C PRO A 525 0.72 -46.68 -50.30
N SER A 526 -0.31 -46.97 -51.10
CA SER A 526 -0.74 -48.29 -51.42
C SER A 526 0.40 -49.07 -52.07
N GLY A 527 0.84 -50.14 -51.43
CA GLY A 527 1.88 -51.01 -51.94
C GLY A 527 1.43 -51.64 -53.25
N GLY A 528 2.06 -51.30 -54.36
CA GLY A 528 2.00 -51.97 -55.62
C GLY A 528 2.90 -53.19 -55.58
N SER A 529 2.27 -54.37 -55.76
CA SER A 529 2.97 -55.62 -56.00
C SER A 529 3.62 -55.64 -57.41
N GLY A 530 4.92 -55.61 -57.48
CA GLY A 530 5.73 -55.76 -58.69
C GLY A 530 6.88 -56.74 -58.45
N ARG A 531 6.89 -57.83 -59.19
CA ARG A 531 7.84 -58.96 -59.18
C ARG A 531 9.30 -58.53 -59.45
N PRO A 532 10.28 -59.42 -59.13
CA PRO A 532 11.69 -59.09 -59.11
C PRO A 532 12.37 -59.21 -60.50
N GLY A 533 13.15 -58.30 -60.92
CA GLY A 533 14.05 -58.35 -62.10
C GLY A 533 15.52 -58.12 -61.66
N LEU A 534 16.31 -59.04 -62.17
CA LEU A 534 17.73 -59.28 -61.96
C LEU A 534 18.67 -58.05 -62.12
N LEU A 535 19.79 -58.09 -61.36
CA LEU A 535 20.97 -57.32 -61.38
C LEU A 535 21.61 -57.09 -62.78
N PRO A 536 22.54 -56.08 -62.97
CA PRO A 536 23.93 -56.25 -62.51
C PRO A 536 24.64 -54.95 -61.99
N PHE A 537 25.68 -55.24 -61.20
CA PHE A 537 26.94 -54.55 -60.93
C PHE A 537 27.29 -53.36 -61.82
N ASP A 538 27.73 -52.23 -61.24
CA ASP A 538 29.15 -51.81 -61.27
C ASP A 538 29.41 -50.49 -60.54
N GLN A 539 30.52 -50.50 -59.79
CA GLN A 539 31.53 -49.47 -59.47
C GLN A 539 31.18 -48.13 -58.77
N ALA A 540 31.77 -47.98 -57.60
CA ALA A 540 32.24 -46.76 -56.95
C ALA A 540 33.45 -46.16 -57.79
N PRO A 541 34.13 -45.04 -57.42
CA PRO A 541 33.99 -44.14 -56.25
C PRO A 541 34.14 -42.62 -56.58
N HIS A 542 33.80 -41.73 -55.67
CA HIS A 542 34.67 -40.71 -55.10
C HIS A 542 33.92 -39.93 -54.04
#